data_b4a7a92249d6c366d4f7f67a670bfd5e
#
_entry.id   b4a7a92249d6c366d4f7f67a670bfd5e
#
_cell.length_a   1.000
_cell.length_b   1.000
_cell.length_c   1.000
_cell.angle_alpha   90.00
_cell.angle_beta   90.00
_cell.angle_gamma   90.00
#
_symmetry.space_group_name_H-M   'P 1'
#
loop_
_entity.id
_entity.type
_entity.pdbx_description
1 polymer ?
#
loop_
_entity_poly.entity_id
_entity_poly.type
_entity_poly.pdbx_seq_one_letter_code
_entity_poly.pdbx_strand_id
1 'polypeptide(L)'
;MRIATKLFTSIALFSLLSGIGIVNAAHHEEAAAPAPPNIVELAAGNADFSTLVAAVQAAGLVETLSSEGPFTVFAPTNAAFAELPDGTVEALLLPENKDQLIAILTYHVVPGDVSAAEVVTLTEVTTVQGDTAAISVTDEGATIDGATIVATDLEASNGVVHVIDTVMMPPSE
;
A
#
# COMPACT_ATOMS: atom_id res chain seq x y z
N MET A 1 -64.14 -20.90 18.00
CA MET A 1 -65.22 -20.03 17.53
C MET A 1 -64.75 -19.35 16.29
N ARG A 2 -65.10 -19.95 15.17
CA ARG A 2 -65.64 -19.38 13.93
C ARG A 2 -64.77 -18.34 13.21
N ILE A 3 -64.23 -18.74 12.05
CA ILE A 3 -64.75 -18.60 10.67
C ILE A 3 -64.29 -17.25 10.07
N ALA A 4 -63.78 -17.09 8.89
CA ALA A 4 -63.89 -17.68 7.57
C ALA A 4 -62.84 -17.08 6.62
N THR A 5 -62.24 -17.89 5.82
CA THR A 5 -62.32 -17.99 4.34
C THR A 5 -62.66 -16.70 3.59
N LYS A 6 -61.76 -16.32 2.68
CA LYS A 6 -62.13 -16.00 1.30
C LYS A 6 -60.92 -16.08 0.36
N LEU A 7 -60.99 -17.06 -0.52
CA LEU A 7 -60.37 -17.11 -1.83
C LEU A 7 -60.74 -15.86 -2.64
N PHE A 8 -59.80 -15.33 -3.38
CA PHE A 8 -60.06 -14.73 -4.67
C PHE A 8 -58.96 -15.09 -5.67
N THR A 9 -59.35 -16.03 -6.48
CA THR A 9 -58.76 -16.35 -7.76
C THR A 9 -58.98 -15.16 -8.70
N SER A 10 -57.99 -14.69 -9.35
CA SER A 10 -58.16 -13.97 -10.63
C SER A 10 -56.97 -14.21 -11.52
N ILE A 11 -57.23 -15.06 -12.47
CA ILE A 11 -56.44 -15.29 -13.67
C ILE A 11 -56.64 -14.10 -14.58
N ALA A 12 -55.57 -13.46 -14.98
CA ALA A 12 -55.53 -12.63 -16.16
C ALA A 12 -54.29 -12.95 -16.97
N LEU A 13 -54.60 -13.75 -17.98
CA LEU A 13 -53.80 -14.01 -19.14
C LEU A 13 -53.70 -12.74 -19.97
N PHE A 14 -52.50 -12.23 -20.26
CA PHE A 14 -52.27 -11.35 -21.38
C PHE A 14 -50.86 -11.49 -21.92
N SER A 15 -50.77 -12.27 -22.98
CA SER A 15 -50.34 -11.92 -24.33
C SER A 15 -48.93 -11.26 -24.48
N LEU A 16 -48.08 -12.10 -24.97
CA LEU A 16 -47.06 -11.91 -26.02
C LEU A 16 -46.97 -10.49 -26.59
N LEU A 17 -45.89 -9.81 -26.32
CA LEU A 17 -45.30 -8.92 -27.31
C LEU A 17 -43.78 -9.08 -27.27
N SER A 18 -43.30 -9.66 -28.35
CA SER A 18 -41.91 -9.71 -28.76
C SER A 18 -41.31 -8.31 -28.77
N GLY A 19 -40.51 -8.00 -27.80
CA GLY A 19 -39.63 -6.84 -27.80
C GLY A 19 -38.24 -7.36 -27.52
N ILE A 20 -37.44 -7.45 -28.56
CA ILE A 20 -36.00 -7.61 -28.45
C ILE A 20 -35.48 -6.34 -27.74
N GLY A 21 -35.55 -6.33 -26.43
CA GLY A 21 -34.77 -5.46 -25.61
C GLY A 21 -33.40 -6.09 -25.54
N ILE A 22 -32.47 -5.52 -26.25
CA ILE A 22 -31.07 -5.67 -25.93
C ILE A 22 -30.96 -5.28 -24.48
N VAL A 23 -30.97 -6.27 -23.61
CA VAL A 23 -30.49 -6.08 -22.27
C VAL A 23 -29.01 -5.85 -22.46
N ASN A 24 -28.68 -4.61 -22.69
CA ASN A 24 -27.38 -4.13 -22.34
C ASN A 24 -27.30 -4.45 -20.86
N ALA A 25 -26.74 -5.59 -20.52
CA ALA A 25 -26.26 -5.83 -19.20
C ALA A 25 -25.18 -4.78 -18.99
N ALA A 26 -25.61 -3.58 -18.61
CA ALA A 26 -24.74 -2.71 -17.89
C ALA A 26 -24.25 -3.60 -16.76
N HIS A 27 -23.01 -3.99 -16.84
CA HIS A 27 -22.27 -4.40 -15.69
C HIS A 27 -22.25 -3.19 -14.78
N HIS A 28 -23.31 -3.01 -14.05
CA HIS A 28 -23.21 -2.41 -12.77
C HIS A 28 -22.43 -3.44 -12.00
N GLU A 29 -21.15 -3.27 -12.03
CA GLU A 29 -20.39 -3.63 -10.91
C GLU A 29 -21.10 -2.98 -9.75
N GLU A 30 -21.87 -3.77 -9.07
CA GLU A 30 -22.26 -3.57 -7.72
C GLU A 30 -21.02 -2.96 -7.11
N ALA A 31 -21.14 -1.76 -6.57
CA ALA A 31 -20.08 -1.11 -5.86
C ALA A 31 -19.69 -2.00 -4.68
N ALA A 32 -18.92 -3.03 -4.97
CA ALA A 32 -17.92 -3.52 -4.07
C ALA A 32 -17.13 -2.27 -3.72
N ALA A 33 -17.04 -1.93 -2.44
CA ALA A 33 -16.16 -0.88 -1.98
C ALA A 33 -14.85 -1.04 -2.76
N PRO A 34 -14.34 0.00 -3.41
CA PRO A 34 -13.13 -0.14 -4.19
C PRO A 34 -12.12 -0.86 -3.33
N ALA A 35 -11.53 -1.91 -3.85
CA ALA A 35 -10.48 -2.62 -3.13
C ALA A 35 -9.46 -1.57 -2.67
N PRO A 36 -8.95 -1.65 -1.45
CA PRO A 36 -7.97 -0.70 -0.98
C PRO A 36 -6.84 -0.62 -2.01
N PRO A 37 -6.30 0.58 -2.26
CA PRO A 37 -5.22 0.75 -3.21
C PRO A 37 -4.02 -0.09 -2.80
N ASN A 38 -3.24 -0.55 -3.75
CA ASN A 38 -1.97 -1.20 -3.43
C ASN A 38 -0.96 -0.17 -2.88
N ILE A 39 0.16 -0.64 -2.34
CA ILE A 39 1.20 0.21 -1.73
C ILE A 39 1.64 1.33 -2.69
N VAL A 40 1.82 1.02 -3.97
CA VAL A 40 2.26 2.00 -4.97
C VAL A 40 1.17 3.03 -5.28
N GLU A 41 -0.07 2.59 -5.40
CA GLU A 41 -1.21 3.50 -5.63
C GLU A 41 -1.47 4.39 -4.43
N LEU A 42 -1.33 3.85 -3.21
CA LEU A 42 -1.45 4.61 -1.97
C LEU A 42 -0.37 5.69 -1.90
N ALA A 43 0.88 5.35 -2.23
CA ALA A 43 1.97 6.31 -2.31
C ALA A 43 1.75 7.35 -3.42
N ALA A 44 1.30 6.93 -4.60
CA ALA A 44 1.03 7.83 -5.73
C ALA A 44 -0.14 8.79 -5.46
N GLY A 45 -1.09 8.39 -4.63
CA GLY A 45 -2.22 9.22 -4.21
C GLY A 45 -1.87 10.28 -3.17
N ASN A 46 -0.67 10.23 -2.60
CA ASN A 46 -0.22 11.16 -1.58
C ASN A 46 0.95 12.01 -2.09
N ALA A 47 0.80 13.33 -2.04
CA ALA A 47 1.81 14.28 -2.49
C ALA A 47 3.13 14.19 -1.70
N ASP A 48 3.07 13.72 -0.45
CA ASP A 48 4.25 13.59 0.43
C ASP A 48 5.20 12.48 -0.01
N PHE A 49 4.76 11.58 -0.87
CA PHE A 49 5.55 10.45 -1.37
C PHE A 49 5.94 10.59 -2.85
N SER A 50 5.82 11.77 -3.42
CA SER A 50 6.13 11.97 -4.85
C SER A 50 7.57 11.60 -5.20
N THR A 51 8.52 11.91 -4.34
CA THR A 51 9.94 11.54 -4.52
C THR A 51 10.14 10.02 -4.41
N LEU A 52 9.48 9.38 -3.44
CA LEU A 52 9.51 7.93 -3.28
C LEU A 52 8.94 7.21 -4.52
N VAL A 53 7.81 7.68 -5.03
CA VAL A 53 7.20 7.11 -6.24
C VAL A 53 8.14 7.23 -7.44
N ALA A 54 8.78 8.39 -7.62
CA ALA A 54 9.77 8.58 -8.68
C ALA A 54 10.96 7.63 -8.52
N ALA A 55 11.44 7.43 -7.30
CA ALA A 55 12.52 6.50 -6.99
C ALA A 55 12.14 5.04 -7.28
N VAL A 56 10.94 4.60 -6.89
CA VAL A 56 10.42 3.26 -7.15
C VAL A 56 10.28 3.00 -8.66
N GLN A 57 9.82 4.00 -9.42
CA GLN A 57 9.71 3.92 -10.87
C GLN A 57 11.10 3.84 -11.52
N ALA A 58 12.05 4.67 -11.11
CA ALA A 58 13.41 4.67 -11.62
C ALA A 58 14.14 3.34 -11.34
N ALA A 59 13.92 2.78 -10.16
CA ALA A 59 14.43 1.46 -9.78
C ALA A 59 13.77 0.31 -10.54
N GLY A 60 12.55 0.50 -11.07
CA GLY A 60 11.76 -0.55 -11.70
C GLY A 60 11.12 -1.51 -10.72
N LEU A 61 10.91 -1.10 -9.47
CA LEU A 61 10.33 -1.90 -8.40
C LEU A 61 8.80 -1.79 -8.29
N VAL A 62 8.16 -1.05 -9.18
CA VAL A 62 6.70 -0.87 -9.20
C VAL A 62 5.97 -2.21 -9.23
N GLU A 63 6.36 -3.11 -10.13
CA GLU A 63 5.75 -4.45 -10.25
C GLU A 63 5.99 -5.31 -9.01
N THR A 64 7.20 -5.22 -8.44
CA THR A 64 7.54 -5.96 -7.21
C THR A 64 6.70 -5.50 -6.03
N LEU A 65 6.55 -4.19 -5.85
CA LEU A 65 5.76 -3.61 -4.76
C LEU A 65 4.24 -3.67 -5.01
N SER A 66 3.83 -3.95 -6.24
CA SER A 66 2.42 -4.19 -6.61
C SER A 66 2.04 -5.66 -6.61
N SER A 67 3.02 -6.55 -6.42
CA SER A 67 2.78 -8.00 -6.41
C SER A 67 1.97 -8.43 -5.18
N GLU A 68 1.38 -9.62 -5.28
CA GLU A 68 0.67 -10.25 -4.19
C GLU A 68 1.67 -10.64 -3.09
N GLY A 69 1.60 -9.97 -1.96
CA GLY A 69 2.38 -10.36 -0.80
C GLY A 69 1.64 -9.91 0.42
N PRO A 70 1.99 -10.15 1.62
CA PRO A 70 2.05 -9.08 2.56
C PRO A 70 3.45 -8.47 2.54
N PHE A 71 3.51 -7.16 2.30
CA PHE A 71 4.73 -6.37 2.41
C PHE A 71 4.53 -5.24 3.41
N THR A 72 5.53 -4.98 4.21
CA THR A 72 5.58 -3.78 5.03
C THR A 72 6.57 -2.80 4.42
N VAL A 73 6.12 -1.62 4.07
CA VAL A 73 6.96 -0.60 3.45
C VAL A 73 7.12 0.58 4.40
N PHE A 74 8.36 0.92 4.70
CA PHE A 74 8.70 2.15 5.43
C PHE A 74 8.88 3.27 4.41
N ALA A 75 7.84 4.10 4.25
CA ALA A 75 7.80 5.14 3.24
C ALA A 75 8.35 6.47 3.78
N PRO A 76 9.54 6.91 3.34
CA PRO A 76 10.05 8.21 3.69
C PRO A 76 9.27 9.31 2.98
N THR A 77 9.01 10.41 3.69
CA THR A 77 8.35 11.58 3.12
C THR A 77 9.31 12.40 2.24
N ASN A 78 8.76 13.33 1.45
CA ASN A 78 9.59 14.28 0.70
C ASN A 78 10.52 15.07 1.63
N ALA A 79 10.09 15.37 2.86
CA ALA A 79 10.90 16.02 3.87
C ALA A 79 12.11 15.16 4.26
N ALA A 80 11.91 13.84 4.42
CA ALA A 80 12.98 12.88 4.67
C ALA A 80 14.06 12.91 3.57
N PHE A 81 13.65 12.99 2.33
CA PHE A 81 14.58 13.13 1.21
C PHE A 81 15.30 14.49 1.20
N ALA A 82 14.65 15.54 1.70
CA ALA A 82 15.26 16.87 1.79
C ALA A 82 16.34 16.97 2.90
N GLU A 83 16.36 16.04 3.84
CA GLU A 83 17.42 15.93 4.85
C GLU A 83 18.71 15.29 4.32
N LEU A 84 18.62 14.62 3.18
CA LEU A 84 19.79 14.09 2.52
C LEU A 84 20.66 15.22 1.96
N PRO A 85 21.98 15.05 1.87
CA PRO A 85 22.85 16.03 1.23
C PRO A 85 22.38 16.42 -0.18
N ASP A 86 22.51 17.70 -0.50
CA ASP A 86 22.12 18.23 -1.82
C ASP A 86 22.73 17.38 -2.94
N GLY A 87 21.89 16.97 -3.90
CA GLY A 87 22.29 16.16 -5.04
C GLY A 87 22.31 14.65 -4.81
N THR A 88 22.15 14.17 -3.55
CA THR A 88 22.13 12.72 -3.27
C THR A 88 20.92 12.05 -3.93
N VAL A 89 19.74 12.65 -3.82
CA VAL A 89 18.53 12.11 -4.43
C VAL A 89 18.64 12.09 -5.95
N GLU A 90 19.14 13.18 -6.53
CA GLU A 90 19.36 13.27 -7.97
C GLU A 90 20.39 12.24 -8.45
N ALA A 91 21.47 12.09 -7.70
CA ALA A 91 22.48 11.07 -7.97
C ALA A 91 21.92 9.65 -7.91
N LEU A 92 21.09 9.35 -6.94
CA LEU A 92 20.44 8.03 -6.80
C LEU A 92 19.44 7.73 -7.93
N LEU A 93 18.81 8.77 -8.49
CA LEU A 93 17.89 8.62 -9.61
C LEU A 93 18.61 8.41 -10.96
N LEU A 94 19.93 8.59 -11.00
CA LEU A 94 20.71 8.33 -12.20
C LEU A 94 20.76 6.84 -12.52
N PRO A 95 20.70 6.46 -13.79
CA PRO A 95 20.75 5.05 -14.19
C PRO A 95 22.05 4.35 -13.79
N GLU A 96 23.13 5.10 -13.57
CA GLU A 96 24.42 4.61 -13.10
C GLU A 96 24.36 4.12 -11.66
N ASN A 97 23.49 4.70 -10.84
CA ASN A 97 23.33 4.41 -9.42
C ASN A 97 22.06 3.59 -9.13
N LYS A 98 21.46 3.02 -10.16
CA LYS A 98 20.22 2.25 -10.03
C LYS A 98 20.35 1.11 -9.02
N ASP A 99 21.48 0.43 -8.97
CA ASP A 99 21.73 -0.68 -8.05
C ASP A 99 21.71 -0.21 -6.59
N GLN A 100 22.29 0.97 -6.32
CA GLN A 100 22.23 1.59 -5.00
C GLN A 100 20.80 2.02 -4.64
N LEU A 101 20.07 2.56 -5.60
CA LEU A 101 18.66 2.93 -5.41
C LEU A 101 17.81 1.70 -5.08
N ILE A 102 18.02 0.59 -5.80
CA ILE A 102 17.34 -0.68 -5.52
C ILE A 102 17.69 -1.17 -4.12
N ALA A 103 18.97 -1.14 -3.73
CA ALA A 103 19.40 -1.54 -2.40
C ALA A 103 18.72 -0.72 -1.30
N ILE A 104 18.70 0.60 -1.44
CA ILE A 104 18.02 1.50 -0.50
C ILE A 104 16.52 1.19 -0.44
N LEU A 105 15.86 1.08 -1.58
CA LEU A 105 14.42 0.82 -1.61
C LEU A 105 14.04 -0.55 -1.06
N THR A 106 14.82 -1.59 -1.34
CA THR A 106 14.61 -2.94 -0.78
C THR A 106 14.92 -3.00 0.71
N TYR A 107 15.80 -2.13 1.21
CA TYR A 107 16.04 -1.95 2.63
C TYR A 107 14.85 -1.33 3.37
N HIS A 108 14.02 -0.53 2.67
CA HIS A 108 12.78 0.03 3.21
C HIS A 108 11.59 -0.94 3.14
N VAL A 109 11.79 -2.13 2.58
CA VAL A 109 10.73 -3.13 2.43
C VAL A 109 11.03 -4.34 3.31
N VAL A 110 10.07 -4.71 4.12
CA VAL A 110 10.11 -5.91 4.96
C VAL A 110 9.11 -6.92 4.40
N PRO A 111 9.53 -8.18 4.18
CA PRO A 111 8.59 -9.21 3.78
C PRO A 111 7.71 -9.59 4.97
N GLY A 112 6.41 -9.61 4.76
CA GLY A 112 5.42 -9.88 5.80
C GLY A 112 4.58 -8.65 6.13
N ASP A 113 3.52 -8.89 6.86
CA ASP A 113 2.64 -7.88 7.40
C ASP A 113 3.08 -7.60 8.85
N VAL A 114 3.80 -6.51 9.03
CA VAL A 114 4.27 -6.07 10.34
C VAL A 114 3.47 -4.84 10.74
N SER A 115 2.47 -5.03 11.58
CA SER A 115 1.68 -3.95 12.13
C SER A 115 2.47 -3.10 13.14
N ALA A 116 1.99 -1.89 13.43
CA ALA A 116 2.60 -1.03 14.45
C ALA A 116 2.70 -1.72 15.81
N ALA A 117 1.70 -2.54 16.16
CA ALA A 117 1.72 -3.31 17.40
C ALA A 117 2.84 -4.36 17.42
N GLU A 118 3.21 -4.89 16.28
CA GLU A 118 4.33 -5.83 16.15
C GLU A 118 5.67 -5.08 16.12
N VAL A 119 5.75 -3.97 15.37
CA VAL A 119 6.96 -3.12 15.33
C VAL A 119 7.43 -2.76 16.74
N VAL A 120 6.52 -2.39 17.64
CA VAL A 120 6.89 -2.00 19.02
C VAL A 120 7.33 -3.18 19.90
N THR A 121 7.10 -4.40 19.47
CA THR A 121 7.53 -5.62 20.18
C THR A 121 8.83 -6.20 19.63
N LEU A 122 9.19 -5.83 18.41
CA LEU A 122 10.39 -6.28 17.73
C LEU A 122 11.57 -5.35 18.07
N THR A 123 12.75 -5.91 18.14
CA THR A 123 14.01 -5.17 18.29
C THR A 123 14.74 -5.00 16.97
N GLU A 124 14.39 -5.82 15.98
CA GLU A 124 14.97 -5.79 14.64
C GLU A 124 14.01 -6.45 13.65
N VAL A 125 14.06 -6.04 12.40
CA VAL A 125 13.35 -6.67 11.28
C VAL A 125 14.34 -6.95 10.15
N THR A 126 14.13 -8.08 9.46
CA THR A 126 14.90 -8.41 8.27
C THR A 126 14.22 -7.80 7.05
N THR A 127 14.96 -7.04 6.27
CA THR A 127 14.48 -6.40 5.05
C THR A 127 14.56 -7.34 3.85
N VAL A 128 13.90 -6.97 2.76
CA VAL A 128 13.95 -7.71 1.48
C VAL A 128 15.38 -7.75 0.91
N GLN A 129 16.19 -6.75 1.22
CA GLN A 129 17.60 -6.72 0.85
C GLN A 129 18.39 -7.85 1.51
N GLY A 130 17.99 -8.27 2.71
CA GLY A 130 18.66 -9.29 3.50
C GLY A 130 19.33 -8.76 4.77
N ASP A 131 19.45 -7.46 4.89
CA ASP A 131 19.98 -6.79 6.08
C ASP A 131 18.90 -6.64 7.16
N THR A 132 19.33 -6.44 8.39
CA THR A 132 18.44 -6.17 9.50
C THR A 132 18.41 -4.70 9.83
N ALA A 133 17.20 -4.15 9.96
CA ALA A 133 16.98 -2.81 10.47
C ALA A 133 16.63 -2.87 11.96
N ALA A 134 17.33 -2.09 12.78
CA ALA A 134 17.10 -2.04 14.22
C ALA A 134 15.85 -1.22 14.55
N ILE A 135 14.99 -1.78 15.38
CA ILE A 135 13.81 -1.08 15.90
C ILE A 135 14.11 -0.65 17.34
N SER A 136 13.81 0.61 17.64
CA SER A 136 13.88 1.13 18.99
C SER A 136 12.56 1.81 19.33
N VAL A 137 12.04 1.49 20.50
CA VAL A 137 10.82 2.11 21.00
C VAL A 137 11.21 3.10 22.10
N THR A 138 10.83 4.35 21.90
CA THR A 138 11.08 5.42 22.85
C THR A 138 9.77 6.03 23.35
N ASP A 139 9.83 6.91 24.34
CA ASP A 139 8.66 7.63 24.83
C ASP A 139 8.05 8.58 23.76
N GLU A 140 8.82 8.90 22.72
CA GLU A 140 8.41 9.74 21.60
C GLU A 140 7.80 8.95 20.45
N GLY A 141 7.93 7.60 20.45
CA GLY A 141 7.40 6.72 19.40
C GLY A 141 8.38 5.60 19.04
N ALA A 142 8.02 4.86 18.02
CA ALA A 142 8.90 3.84 17.46
C ALA A 142 9.81 4.45 16.40
N THR A 143 11.06 4.03 16.42
CA THR A 143 12.05 4.37 15.40
C THR A 143 12.59 3.11 14.76
N ILE A 144 12.89 3.18 13.48
CA ILE A 144 13.54 2.11 12.74
C ILE A 144 14.83 2.64 12.12
N ASP A 145 15.94 2.03 12.45
CA ASP A 145 17.29 2.45 12.00
C ASP A 145 17.57 3.96 12.18
N GLY A 146 17.03 4.52 13.27
CA GLY A 146 17.14 5.95 13.59
C GLY A 146 16.08 6.84 12.91
N ALA A 147 15.29 6.32 11.99
CA ALA A 147 14.17 7.04 11.39
C ALA A 147 12.94 6.97 12.30
N THR A 148 12.30 8.10 12.55
CA THR A 148 11.09 8.15 13.37
C THR A 148 9.87 7.72 12.54
N ILE A 149 9.06 6.83 13.08
CA ILE A 149 7.80 6.45 12.45
C ILE A 149 6.75 7.49 12.83
N VAL A 150 6.37 8.32 11.88
CA VAL A 150 5.43 9.43 12.08
C VAL A 150 3.97 9.06 11.86
N ALA A 151 3.73 8.03 11.06
CA ALA A 151 2.39 7.45 10.88
C ALA A 151 2.52 5.95 10.64
N THR A 152 1.57 5.21 11.15
CA THR A 152 1.55 3.74 11.11
C THR A 152 0.26 3.26 10.48
N ASP A 153 0.26 1.97 10.08
CA ASP A 153 -0.95 1.21 9.71
C ASP A 153 -1.75 1.86 8.56
N LEU A 154 -1.05 2.40 7.55
CA LEU A 154 -1.69 2.74 6.29
C LEU A 154 -1.91 1.44 5.52
N GLU A 155 -3.14 0.93 5.60
CA GLU A 155 -3.52 -0.33 4.98
C GLU A 155 -3.55 -0.21 3.46
N ALA A 156 -2.80 -1.08 2.80
CA ALA A 156 -2.83 -1.29 1.37
C ALA A 156 -3.37 -2.70 1.06
N SER A 157 -3.84 -2.92 -0.16
CA SER A 157 -4.38 -4.22 -0.57
C SER A 157 -3.38 -5.37 -0.51
N ASN A 158 -2.10 -5.05 -0.57
CA ASN A 158 -1.00 -6.01 -0.57
C ASN A 158 0.01 -5.80 0.57
N GLY A 159 -0.36 -5.08 1.63
CA GLY A 159 0.49 -4.89 2.80
C GLY A 159 0.18 -3.65 3.60
N VAL A 160 1.15 -3.22 4.39
CA VAL A 160 1.04 -2.06 5.28
C VAL A 160 2.16 -1.07 4.98
N VAL A 161 1.86 0.21 5.07
CA VAL A 161 2.83 1.30 4.91
C VAL A 161 2.98 2.07 6.20
N HIS A 162 4.19 2.19 6.68
CA HIS A 162 4.57 3.07 7.78
C HIS A 162 5.32 4.27 7.24
N VAL A 163 4.92 5.45 7.66
CA VAL A 163 5.55 6.70 7.23
C VAL A 163 6.69 7.05 8.17
N ILE A 164 7.86 7.31 7.60
CA ILE A 164 9.05 7.71 8.33
C ILE A 164 9.53 9.09 7.91
N ASP A 165 10.15 9.82 8.84
CA ASP A 165 10.65 11.17 8.63
C ASP A 165 12.10 11.24 8.11
N THR A 166 12.78 10.09 8.10
CA THR A 166 14.18 10.00 7.68
C THR A 166 14.36 8.82 6.73
N VAL A 167 15.21 8.97 5.73
CA VAL A 167 15.56 7.88 4.79
C VAL A 167 16.55 6.94 5.47
N MET A 168 16.17 5.67 5.58
CA MET A 168 17.07 4.63 6.07
C MET A 168 18.16 4.34 5.03
N MET A 169 19.40 4.25 5.46
CA MET A 169 20.50 3.87 4.59
C MET A 169 21.05 2.51 5.02
N PRO A 170 21.14 1.54 4.11
CA PRO A 170 21.78 0.29 4.44
C PRO A 170 23.25 0.54 4.83
N PRO A 171 23.80 -0.22 5.75
CA PRO A 171 25.21 -0.11 6.10
C PRO A 171 26.05 -0.34 4.86
N SER A 172 26.93 0.60 4.54
CA SER A 172 27.88 0.43 3.43
C SER A 172 28.93 -0.61 3.84
N GLU A 173 29.00 -1.71 3.11
CA GLU A 173 30.10 -2.67 3.23
C GLU A 173 31.45 -2.05 2.82
#